data_5f1567cbf60033e00dd3b75a40b40cd8
#
_entry.id   5f1567cbf60033e00dd3b75a40b40cd8
#
_cell.length_a   1.000
_cell.length_b   1.000
_cell.length_c   1.000
_cell.angle_alpha   90.00
_cell.angle_beta   90.00
_cell.angle_gamma   90.00
#
_symmetry.space_group_name_H-M   'P 1'
#
loop_
_entity.id
_entity.type
_entity.pdbx_description
1 polymer ?
#
loop_
_entity_poly.entity_id
_entity_poly.type
_entity_poly.pdbx_seq_one_letter_code
_entity_poly.pdbx_strand_id
1 'polypeptide(L)'
;DAIESLRASRPWLRHIRHDRSTGQSAAVRTGVRHARADVVCTLDGDGQNDPAFIPALYRALDEAGATTGLAQGQRVGRKDTAFKKLQSRIANKVRGAILKDGTRDTGCGLKCFRREAYLALPYFDALHRFMPALMVREGYRVVHVDVVDRPRLTGTSNYGFLNRAFVGIFD
;
A
#
# COMPACT_ATOMS: atom_id res chain seq x y z
N ASP A 1 -5.17 -11.69 22.15
CA ASP A 1 -4.82 -11.16 20.82
C ASP A 1 -5.03 -12.25 19.77
N ALA A 2 -5.90 -11.99 18.77
CA ALA A 2 -6.28 -12.98 17.76
C ALA A 2 -5.09 -13.49 16.93
N ILE A 3 -4.08 -12.66 16.68
CA ILE A 3 -2.87 -13.06 15.96
C ILE A 3 -2.05 -14.02 16.82
N GLU A 4 -1.91 -13.71 18.09
CA GLU A 4 -1.13 -14.55 19.02
C GLU A 4 -1.75 -15.93 19.19
N SER A 5 -3.08 -16.03 19.27
CA SER A 5 -3.76 -17.33 19.38
C SER A 5 -3.57 -18.23 18.13
N LEU A 6 -3.30 -17.63 16.97
CA LEU A 6 -3.07 -18.36 15.73
C LEU A 6 -1.63 -18.87 15.58
N ARG A 7 -0.66 -18.32 16.32
CA ARG A 7 0.76 -18.66 16.18
C ARG A 7 1.06 -20.11 16.50
N ALA A 8 0.39 -20.70 17.48
CA ALA A 8 0.59 -22.09 17.87
C ALA A 8 0.36 -23.08 16.71
N SER A 9 -0.62 -22.78 15.85
CA SER A 9 -0.96 -23.62 14.67
C SER A 9 -0.32 -23.14 13.36
N ARG A 10 0.38 -22.02 13.37
CA ARG A 10 0.97 -21.37 12.19
C ARG A 10 2.38 -20.89 12.48
N PRO A 11 3.42 -21.77 12.44
CA PRO A 11 4.79 -21.44 12.83
C PRO A 11 5.45 -20.38 11.93
N TRP A 12 4.91 -20.18 10.71
CA TRP A 12 5.31 -19.12 9.80
C TRP A 12 4.74 -17.74 10.15
N LEU A 13 3.71 -17.69 11.02
CA LEU A 13 3.08 -16.43 11.45
C LEU A 13 3.96 -15.77 12.50
N ARG A 14 4.34 -14.53 12.23
CA ARG A 14 5.14 -13.71 13.14
C ARG A 14 4.33 -12.49 13.55
N HIS A 15 4.27 -12.23 14.85
CA HIS A 15 3.60 -11.07 15.41
C HIS A 15 4.64 -10.10 15.95
N ILE A 16 4.60 -8.86 15.46
CA ILE A 16 5.45 -7.76 15.91
C ILE A 16 4.51 -6.65 16.36
N ARG A 17 4.58 -6.28 17.62
CA ARG A 17 3.73 -5.28 18.24
C ARG A 17 4.52 -4.02 18.56
N HIS A 18 3.94 -2.86 18.30
CA HIS A 18 4.42 -1.58 18.83
C HIS A 18 3.75 -1.30 20.18
N ASP A 19 4.44 -0.64 21.10
CA ASP A 19 3.91 -0.29 22.42
C ASP A 19 2.72 0.68 22.33
N ARG A 20 2.70 1.48 21.26
CA ARG A 20 1.62 2.42 20.93
C ARG A 20 1.36 2.46 19.44
N SER A 21 0.20 3.00 19.06
CA SER A 21 -0.07 3.28 17.64
C SER A 21 0.91 4.32 17.10
N THR A 22 1.67 3.95 16.09
CA THR A 22 2.73 4.78 15.47
C THR A 22 2.44 5.08 13.99
N GLY A 23 1.21 4.77 13.54
CA GLY A 23 0.78 4.98 12.17
C GLY A 23 1.18 3.86 11.19
N GLN A 24 0.54 3.88 10.03
CA GLN A 24 0.69 2.84 9.01
C GLN A 24 2.10 2.76 8.45
N SER A 25 2.76 3.90 8.20
CA SER A 25 4.13 3.92 7.65
C SER A 25 5.14 3.27 8.58
N ALA A 26 5.04 3.52 9.89
CA ALA A 26 5.90 2.89 10.88
C ALA A 26 5.65 1.38 10.96
N ALA A 27 4.38 0.95 10.95
CA ALA A 27 4.02 -0.45 10.97
C ALA A 27 4.56 -1.21 9.74
N VAL A 28 4.39 -0.65 8.54
CA VAL A 28 4.94 -1.23 7.30
C VAL A 28 6.46 -1.30 7.37
N ARG A 29 7.14 -0.22 7.77
CA ARG A 29 8.61 -0.21 7.89
C ARG A 29 9.12 -1.26 8.86
N THR A 30 8.47 -1.40 10.01
CA THR A 30 8.82 -2.44 10.98
C THR A 30 8.66 -3.84 10.38
N GLY A 31 7.54 -4.09 9.70
CA GLY A 31 7.30 -5.37 9.01
C GLY A 31 8.38 -5.67 7.97
N VAL A 32 8.74 -4.68 7.12
CA VAL A 32 9.76 -4.83 6.08
C VAL A 32 11.15 -5.10 6.67
N ARG A 33 11.52 -4.42 7.76
CA ARG A 33 12.81 -4.67 8.45
C ARG A 33 12.91 -6.08 8.99
N HIS A 34 11.81 -6.65 9.46
CA HIS A 34 11.75 -8.02 10.00
C HIS A 34 11.46 -9.08 8.93
N ALA A 35 11.08 -8.69 7.72
CA ALA A 35 10.92 -9.63 6.60
C ALA A 35 12.25 -10.28 6.26
N ARG A 36 12.21 -11.56 5.85
CA ARG A 36 13.40 -12.36 5.49
C ARG A 36 13.54 -12.54 3.99
N ALA A 37 12.43 -12.43 3.25
CA ALA A 37 12.42 -12.59 1.80
C ALA A 37 12.83 -11.28 1.10
N ASP A 38 13.32 -11.40 -0.12
CA ASP A 38 13.73 -10.27 -0.96
C ASP A 38 12.54 -9.48 -1.51
N VAL A 39 11.38 -10.11 -1.56
CA VAL A 39 10.12 -9.50 -1.98
C VAL A 39 9.15 -9.47 -0.81
N VAL A 40 8.52 -8.33 -0.59
CA VAL A 40 7.53 -8.10 0.45
C VAL A 40 6.21 -7.68 -0.18
N CYS A 41 5.12 -8.29 0.26
CA CYS A 41 3.78 -7.86 -0.08
C CYS A 41 3.08 -7.27 1.14
N THR A 42 2.33 -6.18 0.95
CA THR A 42 1.51 -5.56 1.98
C THR A 42 0.04 -5.67 1.64
N LEU A 43 -0.81 -5.68 2.65
CA LEU A 43 -2.25 -5.56 2.55
C LEU A 43 -2.79 -4.91 3.83
N ASP A 44 -3.94 -4.23 3.72
CA ASP A 44 -4.60 -3.64 4.88
C ASP A 44 -5.31 -4.73 5.71
N GLY A 45 -5.26 -4.59 7.04
CA GLY A 45 -5.81 -5.58 7.98
C GLY A 45 -7.34 -5.50 8.19
N ASP A 46 -8.06 -4.67 7.42
CA ASP A 46 -9.51 -4.49 7.52
C ASP A 46 -10.33 -5.46 6.64
N GLY A 47 -9.66 -6.38 5.96
CA GLY A 47 -10.26 -7.41 5.12
C GLY A 47 -10.73 -6.92 3.74
N GLN A 48 -10.54 -5.65 3.39
CA GLN A 48 -10.93 -5.12 2.08
C GLN A 48 -10.00 -5.60 0.96
N ASN A 49 -8.71 -5.72 1.24
CA ASN A 49 -7.77 -6.24 0.26
C ASN A 49 -7.89 -7.75 0.11
N ASP A 50 -8.09 -8.22 -1.12
CA ASP A 50 -8.14 -9.66 -1.40
C ASP A 50 -6.73 -10.23 -1.58
N PRO A 51 -6.24 -11.12 -0.67
CA PRO A 51 -4.93 -11.73 -0.78
C PRO A 51 -4.76 -12.60 -2.04
N ALA A 52 -5.85 -12.99 -2.72
CA ALA A 52 -5.79 -13.72 -3.99
C ALA A 52 -5.07 -12.94 -5.11
N PHE A 53 -4.94 -11.61 -4.99
CA PHE A 53 -4.18 -10.79 -5.93
C PHE A 53 -2.66 -10.78 -5.67
N ILE A 54 -2.18 -11.27 -4.52
CA ILE A 54 -0.74 -11.30 -4.20
C ILE A 54 0.08 -12.05 -5.26
N PRO A 55 -0.32 -13.25 -5.76
CA PRO A 55 0.42 -13.92 -6.81
C PRO A 55 0.51 -13.14 -8.12
N ALA A 56 -0.52 -12.37 -8.46
CA ALA A 56 -0.52 -11.54 -9.67
C ALA A 56 0.43 -10.34 -9.52
N LEU A 57 0.45 -9.69 -8.36
CA LEU A 57 1.39 -8.61 -8.05
C LEU A 57 2.83 -9.11 -8.05
N TYR A 58 3.08 -10.27 -7.45
CA TYR A 58 4.41 -10.88 -7.43
C TYR A 58 4.90 -11.18 -8.85
N ARG A 59 4.08 -11.82 -9.67
CA ARG A 59 4.41 -12.11 -11.08
C ARG A 59 4.70 -10.84 -11.87
N ALA A 60 3.86 -9.82 -11.74
CA ALA A 60 4.05 -8.54 -12.42
C ALA A 60 5.38 -7.86 -12.03
N LEU A 61 5.77 -7.96 -10.75
CA LEU A 61 7.06 -7.47 -10.27
C LEU A 61 8.24 -8.25 -10.86
N ASP A 62 8.13 -9.57 -10.88
CA ASP A 62 9.18 -10.49 -11.31
C ASP A 62 9.41 -10.42 -12.83
N GLU A 63 8.34 -10.54 -13.62
CA GLU A 63 8.37 -10.48 -15.10
C GLU A 63 8.85 -9.12 -15.62
N ALA A 64 8.60 -8.03 -14.89
CA ALA A 64 9.06 -6.69 -15.26
C ALA A 64 10.57 -6.48 -15.02
N GLY A 65 11.26 -7.43 -14.41
CA GLY A 65 12.72 -7.49 -14.29
C GLY A 65 13.29 -6.74 -13.08
N ALA A 66 14.63 -6.81 -12.92
CA ALA A 66 15.34 -6.34 -11.74
C ALA A 66 15.23 -4.82 -11.49
N THR A 67 15.03 -4.03 -12.53
CA THR A 67 14.86 -2.57 -12.40
C THR A 67 13.48 -2.17 -11.86
N THR A 68 12.54 -3.11 -11.72
CA THR A 68 11.22 -2.85 -11.17
C THR A 68 11.25 -3.02 -9.66
N GLY A 69 11.00 -1.93 -8.94
CA GLY A 69 11.01 -1.89 -7.47
C GLY A 69 9.65 -2.18 -6.83
N LEU A 70 8.55 -1.91 -7.56
CA LEU A 70 7.18 -1.98 -7.01
C LEU A 70 6.17 -2.44 -8.06
N ALA A 71 5.32 -3.40 -7.66
CA ALA A 71 4.03 -3.68 -8.27
C ALA A 71 2.92 -3.12 -7.38
N GLN A 72 2.20 -2.12 -7.88
CA GLN A 72 1.16 -1.38 -7.17
C GLN A 72 -0.21 -1.86 -7.58
N GLY A 73 -1.03 -2.29 -6.62
CA GLY A 73 -2.45 -2.55 -6.85
C GLY A 73 -3.20 -1.27 -7.22
N GLN A 74 -4.07 -1.35 -8.21
CA GLN A 74 -4.99 -0.27 -8.60
C GLN A 74 -6.42 -0.77 -8.49
N ARG A 75 -7.20 -0.18 -7.60
CA ARG A 75 -8.58 -0.61 -7.36
C ARG A 75 -9.48 -0.20 -8.52
N VAL A 76 -10.10 -1.20 -9.17
CA VAL A 76 -11.08 -1.03 -10.21
C VAL A 76 -12.49 -1.33 -9.69
N GLY A 77 -13.52 -0.88 -10.41
CA GLY A 77 -14.93 -1.20 -10.08
C GLY A 77 -15.48 -0.51 -8.82
N ARG A 78 -14.81 0.50 -8.25
CA ARG A 78 -15.32 1.21 -7.07
C ARG A 78 -16.66 1.87 -7.34
N LYS A 79 -17.67 1.53 -6.53
CA LYS A 79 -19.00 2.15 -6.54
C LYS A 79 -18.98 3.51 -5.80
N ASP A 80 -18.08 4.41 -6.20
CA ASP A 80 -18.04 5.76 -5.64
C ASP A 80 -19.10 6.65 -6.32
N THR A 81 -19.65 7.61 -5.57
CA THR A 81 -20.55 8.64 -6.12
C THR A 81 -19.82 9.48 -7.19
N ALA A 82 -20.55 10.01 -8.16
CA ALA A 82 -19.98 10.83 -9.24
C ALA A 82 -19.12 11.99 -8.71
N PHE A 83 -19.53 12.61 -7.59
CA PHE A 83 -18.80 13.68 -6.93
C PHE A 83 -17.45 13.21 -6.36
N LYS A 84 -17.41 12.06 -5.67
CA LYS A 84 -16.17 11.47 -5.16
C LYS A 84 -15.22 11.07 -6.29
N LYS A 85 -15.75 10.54 -7.41
CA LYS A 85 -14.96 10.22 -8.59
C LYS A 85 -14.32 11.48 -9.20
N LEU A 86 -15.07 12.59 -9.29
CA LEU A 86 -14.54 13.86 -9.82
C LEU A 86 -13.43 14.42 -8.92
N GLN A 87 -13.66 14.48 -7.61
CA GLN A 87 -12.70 14.96 -6.63
C GLN A 87 -11.40 14.11 -6.66
N SER A 88 -11.53 12.79 -6.69
CA SER A 88 -10.41 11.86 -6.81
C SER A 88 -9.65 12.05 -8.13
N ARG A 89 -10.35 12.30 -9.27
CA ARG A 89 -9.70 12.55 -10.55
C ARG A 89 -8.87 13.83 -10.54
N ILE A 90 -9.41 14.91 -9.98
CA ILE A 90 -8.69 16.19 -9.89
C ILE A 90 -7.45 16.03 -9.01
N ALA A 91 -7.60 15.47 -7.81
CA ALA A 91 -6.49 15.24 -6.89
C ALA A 91 -5.40 14.34 -7.53
N ASN A 92 -5.80 13.26 -8.18
CA ASN A 92 -4.86 12.36 -8.87
C ASN A 92 -4.20 13.01 -10.09
N LYS A 93 -4.91 13.89 -10.82
CA LYS A 93 -4.32 14.63 -11.95
C LYS A 93 -3.27 15.63 -11.48
N VAL A 94 -3.56 16.40 -10.43
CA VAL A 94 -2.59 17.34 -9.83
C VAL A 94 -1.39 16.58 -9.28
N ARG A 95 -1.61 15.52 -8.51
CA ARG A 95 -0.57 14.68 -7.98
C ARG A 95 0.27 14.03 -9.09
N GLY A 96 -0.36 13.46 -10.11
CA GLY A 96 0.31 12.80 -11.23
C GLY A 96 1.17 13.77 -12.05
N ALA A 97 0.75 15.04 -12.18
CA ALA A 97 1.55 16.09 -12.82
C ALA A 97 2.82 16.44 -12.03
N ILE A 98 2.72 16.41 -10.69
CA ILE A 98 3.85 16.73 -9.79
C ILE A 98 4.78 15.52 -9.64
N LEU A 99 4.24 14.35 -9.36
CA LEU A 99 5.02 13.16 -8.98
C LEU A 99 5.42 12.27 -10.16
N LYS A 100 4.74 12.38 -11.30
CA LYS A 100 5.02 11.66 -12.58
C LYS A 100 5.21 10.13 -12.42
N ASP A 101 4.56 9.54 -11.42
CA ASP A 101 4.71 8.11 -11.07
C ASP A 101 3.71 7.18 -11.78
N GLY A 102 2.82 7.73 -12.60
CA GLY A 102 1.81 6.98 -13.35
C GLY A 102 0.73 6.31 -12.48
N THR A 103 0.78 6.46 -11.17
CA THR A 103 -0.12 5.76 -10.23
C THR A 103 -1.45 6.47 -10.09
N ARG A 104 -2.55 5.78 -10.39
CA ARG A 104 -3.93 6.28 -10.26
C ARG A 104 -4.52 6.08 -8.88
N ASP A 105 -4.03 5.12 -8.10
CA ASP A 105 -4.54 4.76 -6.78
C ASP A 105 -3.39 4.46 -5.80
N THR A 106 -2.86 5.49 -5.17
CA THR A 106 -1.78 5.36 -4.17
C THR A 106 -2.25 4.84 -2.82
N GLY A 107 -3.56 4.95 -2.57
CA GLY A 107 -4.18 4.50 -1.33
C GLY A 107 -4.48 3.00 -1.28
N CYS A 108 -4.19 2.24 -2.32
CA CYS A 108 -4.36 0.79 -2.28
C CYS A 108 -3.29 0.15 -1.37
N GLY A 109 -3.73 -0.63 -0.38
CA GLY A 109 -2.85 -1.34 0.55
C GLY A 109 -2.11 -2.52 -0.08
N LEU A 110 -2.66 -3.09 -1.17
CA LEU A 110 -2.03 -4.17 -1.92
C LEU A 110 -0.83 -3.66 -2.72
N LYS A 111 0.35 -3.98 -2.27
CA LYS A 111 1.62 -3.64 -2.89
C LYS A 111 2.57 -4.83 -2.79
N CYS A 112 3.35 -5.08 -3.82
CA CYS A 112 4.42 -6.05 -3.81
C CYS A 112 5.70 -5.36 -4.28
N PHE A 113 6.78 -5.41 -3.49
CA PHE A 113 7.98 -4.62 -3.77
C PHE A 113 9.25 -5.33 -3.34
N ARG A 114 10.38 -4.93 -3.93
CA ARG A 114 11.70 -5.39 -3.53
C ARG A 114 12.06 -4.78 -2.18
N ARG A 115 12.42 -5.65 -1.23
CA ARG A 115 12.73 -5.26 0.15
C ARG A 115 13.85 -4.23 0.23
N GLU A 116 14.94 -4.44 -0.50
CA GLU A 116 16.09 -3.54 -0.54
C GLU A 116 15.71 -2.16 -1.09
N ALA A 117 14.94 -2.11 -2.20
CA ALA A 117 14.46 -0.88 -2.79
C ALA A 117 13.63 -0.05 -1.79
N TYR A 118 12.73 -0.70 -1.05
CA TYR A 118 11.96 -0.02 -0.01
C TYR A 118 12.83 0.50 1.13
N LEU A 119 13.82 -0.28 1.59
CA LEU A 119 14.70 0.11 2.70
C LEU A 119 15.63 1.26 2.35
N ALA A 120 15.94 1.45 1.06
CA ALA A 120 16.70 2.60 0.55
C ALA A 120 15.90 3.90 0.54
N LEU A 121 14.55 3.84 0.58
CA LEU A 121 13.71 5.05 0.59
C LEU A 121 13.85 5.83 1.90
N PRO A 122 13.82 7.19 1.86
CA PRO A 122 13.77 8.01 3.06
C PRO A 122 12.50 7.72 3.85
N TYR A 123 12.63 7.62 5.17
CA TYR A 123 11.47 7.40 6.03
C TYR A 123 10.84 8.72 6.48
N PHE A 124 9.52 8.82 6.32
CA PHE A 124 8.68 9.87 6.90
C PHE A 124 7.24 9.34 7.06
N ASP A 125 6.42 10.03 7.83
CA ASP A 125 5.01 9.68 7.95
C ASP A 125 4.31 9.84 6.58
N ALA A 126 3.31 9.01 6.32
CA ALA A 126 2.66 8.89 5.02
C ALA A 126 3.52 8.30 3.87
N LEU A 127 4.77 7.86 4.10
CA LEU A 127 5.63 7.19 3.11
C LEU A 127 4.86 6.17 2.26
N HIS A 128 3.96 5.39 2.86
CA HIS A 128 3.18 4.35 2.17
C HIS A 128 2.33 4.88 1.00
N ARG A 129 1.97 6.18 1.02
CA ARG A 129 1.23 6.86 -0.06
C ARG A 129 2.16 7.35 -1.17
N PHE A 130 3.37 7.71 -0.81
CA PHE A 130 4.36 8.26 -1.73
C PHE A 130 5.31 7.20 -2.29
N MET A 131 5.17 5.95 -1.83
CA MET A 131 6.06 4.85 -2.25
C MET A 131 6.23 4.75 -3.77
N PRO A 132 5.20 4.81 -4.63
CA PRO A 132 5.39 4.76 -6.08
C PRO A 132 6.27 5.91 -6.59
N ALA A 133 6.01 7.13 -6.15
CA ALA A 133 6.78 8.31 -6.57
C ALA A 133 8.24 8.24 -6.11
N LEU A 134 8.46 7.77 -4.89
CA LEU A 134 9.81 7.61 -4.35
C LEU A 134 10.57 6.51 -5.09
N MET A 135 9.93 5.40 -5.43
CA MET A 135 10.54 4.34 -6.24
C MET A 135 10.98 4.89 -7.61
N VAL A 136 10.13 5.68 -8.28
CA VAL A 136 10.46 6.31 -9.56
C VAL A 136 11.62 7.30 -9.40
N ARG A 137 11.63 8.11 -8.34
CA ARG A 137 12.71 9.06 -8.04
C ARG A 137 14.06 8.35 -7.85
N GLU A 138 14.06 7.19 -7.18
CA GLU A 138 15.27 6.38 -6.98
C GLU A 138 15.64 5.53 -8.23
N GLY A 139 14.97 5.75 -9.36
CA GLY A 139 15.27 5.09 -10.63
C GLY A 139 14.63 3.72 -10.83
N TYR A 140 13.78 3.28 -9.91
CA TYR A 140 13.04 2.03 -10.08
C TYR A 140 11.78 2.21 -10.94
N ARG A 141 11.45 1.19 -11.70
CA ARG A 141 10.17 1.11 -12.41
C ARG A 141 9.05 0.71 -11.43
N VAL A 142 7.86 1.22 -11.72
CA VAL A 142 6.61 0.84 -11.03
C VAL A 142 5.67 0.23 -12.06
N VAL A 143 5.17 -0.96 -11.77
CA VAL A 143 4.13 -1.63 -12.55
C VAL A 143 2.81 -1.65 -11.78
N HIS A 144 1.70 -1.76 -12.51
CA HIS A 144 0.37 -1.67 -11.93
C HIS A 144 -0.45 -2.92 -12.25
N VAL A 145 -1.20 -3.39 -11.26
CA VAL A 145 -2.11 -4.53 -11.38
C VAL A 145 -3.49 -4.11 -10.94
N ASP A 146 -4.48 -4.32 -11.79
CA ASP A 146 -5.87 -4.05 -11.43
C ASP A 146 -6.35 -5.06 -10.38
N VAL A 147 -6.89 -4.54 -9.28
CA VAL A 147 -7.39 -5.33 -8.14
C VAL A 147 -8.81 -4.89 -7.78
N VAL A 148 -9.55 -5.77 -7.15
CA VAL A 148 -10.91 -5.50 -6.66
C VAL A 148 -10.92 -5.61 -5.15
N ASP A 149 -11.40 -4.56 -4.47
CA ASP A 149 -11.62 -4.60 -3.03
C ASP A 149 -12.87 -5.42 -2.68
N ARG A 150 -12.77 -6.14 -1.58
CA ARG A 150 -13.91 -6.77 -0.92
C ARG A 150 -14.72 -5.75 -0.11
N PRO A 151 -16.01 -6.01 0.16
CA PRO A 151 -16.72 -5.25 1.17
C PRO A 151 -16.00 -5.33 2.52
N ARG A 152 -15.96 -4.21 3.26
CA ARG A 152 -15.36 -4.20 4.60
C ARG A 152 -16.11 -5.16 5.51
N LEU A 153 -15.39 -6.05 6.17
CA LEU A 153 -15.97 -7.07 7.05
C LEU A 153 -16.27 -6.52 8.44
N THR A 154 -15.44 -5.61 8.96
CA THR A 154 -15.55 -5.07 10.33
C THR A 154 -15.03 -3.63 10.40
N GLY A 155 -15.50 -2.90 11.41
CA GLY A 155 -15.03 -1.56 11.75
C GLY A 155 -15.68 -0.43 10.96
N THR A 156 -15.62 0.77 11.53
CA THR A 156 -16.00 2.04 10.90
C THR A 156 -14.76 2.75 10.36
N SER A 157 -14.93 3.55 9.30
CA SER A 157 -13.81 4.36 8.77
C SER A 157 -13.39 5.40 9.82
N ASN A 158 -12.16 5.31 10.32
CA ASN A 158 -11.60 6.29 11.25
C ASN A 158 -11.35 7.68 10.62
N TYR A 159 -11.54 7.80 9.30
CA TYR A 159 -11.37 9.07 8.59
C TYR A 159 -12.72 9.74 8.33
N GLY A 160 -13.06 10.74 9.14
CA GLY A 160 -14.15 11.67 8.86
C GLY A 160 -13.92 12.44 7.55
N PHE A 161 -15.00 12.99 6.99
CA PHE A 161 -14.98 13.71 5.69
C PHE A 161 -13.98 14.89 5.67
N LEU A 162 -13.90 15.66 6.76
CA LEU A 162 -12.99 16.80 6.90
C LEU A 162 -11.52 16.36 7.08
N ASN A 163 -11.24 15.31 7.82
CA ASN A 163 -9.88 14.79 7.99
C ASN A 163 -9.27 14.27 6.67
N ARG A 164 -10.06 13.73 5.75
CA ARG A 164 -9.56 13.28 4.44
C ARG A 164 -9.13 14.42 3.54
N ALA A 165 -9.84 15.56 3.61
CA ALA A 165 -9.51 16.75 2.82
C ALA A 165 -8.25 17.44 3.36
N PHE A 166 -8.13 17.57 4.68
CA PHE A 166 -6.97 18.19 5.31
C PHE A 166 -5.69 17.31 5.20
N VAL A 167 -5.77 16.02 5.47
CA VAL A 167 -4.63 15.10 5.36
C VAL A 167 -4.12 14.99 3.91
N GLY A 168 -5.00 15.12 2.90
CA GLY A 168 -4.58 15.10 1.48
C GLY A 168 -3.94 16.40 0.97
N ILE A 169 -4.00 17.50 1.75
CA ILE A 169 -3.42 18.81 1.37
C ILE A 169 -2.11 19.07 2.15
N PHE A 170 -1.98 18.53 3.37
CA PHE A 170 -0.87 18.82 4.28
C PHE A 170 0.14 17.62 4.43
N ASP A 171 -0.15 16.44 3.87
CA ASP A 171 0.83 15.38 3.64
C ASP A 171 1.49 15.56 2.27
#